data_3367a84bdf9f8c789796363ffdb5ae70
#
_entry.id   3367a84bdf9f8c789796363ffdb5ae70
#
_cell.length_a   1.000
_cell.length_b   1.000
_cell.length_c   1.000
_cell.angle_alpha   90.00
_cell.angle_beta   90.00
_cell.angle_gamma   90.00
#
_symmetry.space_group_name_H-M   'P 1'
#
loop_
_entity.id
_entity.type
_entity.pdbx_description
1 polymer ?
#
loop_
_entity_poly.entity_id
_entity_poly.type
_entity_poly.pdbx_seq_one_letter_code
_entity_poly.pdbx_strand_id
1 'polypeptide(L)'
;SNASVEDMTYPRATYDECIAFIAKEYEEAAQMLDTERSSIETYKVPTAGAALALESRVLLEAASPWFNGNKYYVDFKRHTDGVHYFNQTYDATKWAKAAAVCKRIIDTGKYALYTVPADSKTPTFPANVSTANFPDGVGGIDPFRSYNDMFTGEESGFNVSEFMWAKEASWDLV
;
A
#
# COMPACT_ATOMS: atom_id res chain seq x y z
N SER A 1 2.35 -26.91 31.07
CA SER A 1 2.77 -27.99 30.18
C SER A 1 4.22 -27.74 29.78
N ASN A 2 5.11 -28.64 30.13
CA ASN A 2 6.50 -28.58 29.66
C ASN A 2 6.52 -29.08 28.21
N ALA A 3 6.51 -28.15 27.25
CA ALA A 3 6.81 -28.50 25.88
C ALA A 3 8.24 -29.03 25.79
N SER A 4 8.46 -30.15 25.12
CA SER A 4 9.80 -30.69 24.89
C SER A 4 10.57 -29.78 23.92
N VAL A 5 11.91 -29.88 23.95
CA VAL A 5 12.75 -29.11 22.98
C VAL A 5 12.39 -29.49 21.52
N GLU A 6 11.94 -30.71 21.29
CA GLU A 6 11.47 -31.21 20.00
C GLU A 6 10.17 -30.53 19.57
N ASP A 7 9.29 -30.17 20.50
CA ASP A 7 8.05 -29.45 20.23
C ASP A 7 8.29 -27.96 19.85
N MET A 8 9.52 -27.47 20.03
CA MET A 8 9.90 -26.07 19.70
C MET A 8 10.66 -25.94 18.38
N THR A 9 10.88 -27.03 17.65
CA THR A 9 11.56 -27.03 16.34
C THR A 9 10.56 -26.77 15.22
N TYR A 10 10.23 -25.51 14.99
CA TYR A 10 9.41 -25.10 13.85
C TYR A 10 10.30 -24.87 12.61
N PRO A 11 10.03 -25.53 11.48
CA PRO A 11 10.73 -25.23 10.24
C PRO A 11 10.38 -23.81 9.78
N ARG A 12 11.38 -23.09 9.29
CA ARG A 12 11.13 -21.76 8.69
C ARG A 12 10.19 -21.90 7.49
N ALA A 13 9.14 -21.08 7.47
CA ALA A 13 8.21 -20.98 6.33
C ALA A 13 8.91 -20.46 5.08
N THR A 14 8.38 -20.81 3.91
CA THR A 14 8.78 -20.24 2.64
C THR A 14 8.29 -18.78 2.53
N TYR A 15 8.87 -18.03 1.60
CA TYR A 15 8.44 -16.66 1.33
C TYR A 15 6.96 -16.62 0.90
N ASP A 16 6.55 -17.52 0.01
CA ASP A 16 5.18 -17.56 -0.48
C ASP A 16 4.16 -17.94 0.62
N GLU A 17 4.53 -18.82 1.56
CA GLU A 17 3.70 -19.11 2.75
C GLU A 17 3.56 -17.87 3.65
N CYS A 18 4.64 -17.13 3.87
CA CYS A 18 4.60 -15.88 4.64
C CYS A 18 3.72 -14.82 3.96
N ILE A 19 3.86 -14.64 2.64
CA ILE A 19 3.04 -13.69 1.87
C ILE A 19 1.56 -14.09 1.92
N ALA A 20 1.25 -15.37 1.76
CA ALA A 20 -0.14 -15.86 1.84
C ALA A 20 -0.76 -15.62 3.23
N PHE A 21 0.02 -15.84 4.30
CA PHE A 21 -0.41 -15.55 5.65
C PHE A 21 -0.67 -14.04 5.84
N ILE A 22 0.28 -13.19 5.46
CA ILE A 22 0.16 -11.73 5.59
C ILE A 22 -1.04 -11.20 4.81
N ALA A 23 -1.23 -11.65 3.57
CA ALA A 23 -2.37 -11.23 2.74
C ALA A 23 -3.71 -11.64 3.38
N LYS A 24 -3.79 -12.86 3.93
CA LYS A 24 -4.98 -13.32 4.65
C LYS A 24 -5.28 -12.45 5.87
N GLU A 25 -4.27 -12.11 6.67
CA GLU A 25 -4.44 -11.26 7.86
C GLU A 25 -4.92 -9.85 7.49
N TYR A 26 -4.41 -9.27 6.38
CA TYR A 26 -4.89 -7.98 5.88
C TYR A 26 -6.33 -8.06 5.36
N GLU A 27 -6.68 -9.14 4.66
CA GLU A 27 -8.06 -9.36 4.20
C GLU A 27 -9.05 -9.47 5.38
N GLU A 28 -8.69 -10.23 6.43
CA GLU A 28 -9.49 -10.34 7.65
C GLU A 28 -9.58 -9.00 8.37
N ALA A 29 -8.47 -8.26 8.48
CA ALA A 29 -8.46 -6.92 9.06
C ALA A 29 -9.38 -5.96 8.28
N ALA A 30 -9.34 -5.99 6.94
CA ALA A 30 -10.19 -5.14 6.11
C ALA A 30 -11.69 -5.41 6.30
N GLN A 31 -12.08 -6.63 6.68
CA GLN A 31 -13.47 -6.97 6.98
C GLN A 31 -13.92 -6.49 8.36
N MET A 32 -12.97 -6.26 9.29
CA MET A 32 -13.25 -5.87 10.67
C MET A 32 -13.13 -4.36 10.91
N LEU A 33 -12.36 -3.66 10.07
CA LEU A 33 -12.11 -2.24 10.19
C LEU A 33 -13.21 -1.40 9.52
N ASP A 34 -13.41 -0.18 10.03
CA ASP A 34 -14.31 0.78 9.42
C ASP A 34 -13.87 1.13 7.99
N THR A 35 -14.85 1.33 7.11
CA THR A 35 -14.58 1.65 5.70
C THR A 35 -14.16 3.09 5.48
N GLU A 36 -14.48 3.98 6.40
CA GLU A 36 -14.26 5.43 6.30
C GLU A 36 -13.70 6.02 7.59
N ARG A 37 -13.04 7.14 7.44
CA ARG A 37 -12.67 8.02 8.54
C ARG A 37 -13.91 8.82 8.94
N SER A 38 -14.43 8.58 10.13
CA SER A 38 -15.70 9.17 10.57
C SER A 38 -15.56 10.58 11.15
N SER A 39 -14.38 10.96 11.63
CA SER A 39 -14.12 12.28 12.20
C SER A 39 -12.63 12.63 12.20
N ILE A 40 -12.34 13.91 12.45
CA ILE A 40 -10.96 14.39 12.63
C ILE A 40 -10.25 13.72 13.83
N GLU A 41 -11.00 13.26 14.80
CA GLU A 41 -10.45 12.58 15.99
C GLU A 41 -10.04 11.14 15.68
N THR A 42 -10.71 10.51 14.72
CA THR A 42 -10.50 9.10 14.34
C THR A 42 -9.71 8.92 13.04
N TYR A 43 -9.33 9.99 12.34
CA TYR A 43 -8.62 9.86 11.05
C TYR A 43 -7.27 9.15 11.15
N LYS A 44 -6.69 9.06 12.35
CA LYS A 44 -5.44 8.36 12.65
C LYS A 44 -5.63 6.85 12.84
N VAL A 45 -6.87 6.39 12.99
CA VAL A 45 -7.18 4.97 13.14
C VAL A 45 -7.11 4.31 11.75
N PRO A 46 -6.48 3.14 11.64
CA PRO A 46 -6.47 2.40 10.38
C PRO A 46 -7.88 2.08 9.88
N THR A 47 -8.06 2.16 8.57
CA THR A 47 -9.32 1.83 7.89
C THR A 47 -9.18 0.55 7.07
N ALA A 48 -10.29 -0.01 6.62
CA ALA A 48 -10.30 -1.14 5.68
C ALA A 48 -9.47 -0.84 4.41
N GLY A 49 -9.54 0.39 3.89
CA GLY A 49 -8.72 0.82 2.76
C GLY A 49 -7.23 0.82 3.07
N ALA A 50 -6.83 1.19 4.29
CA ALA A 50 -5.42 1.12 4.71
C ALA A 50 -4.92 -0.33 4.75
N ALA A 51 -5.72 -1.27 5.26
CA ALA A 51 -5.38 -2.70 5.27
C ALA A 51 -5.21 -3.23 3.83
N LEU A 52 -6.15 -2.94 2.93
CA LEU A 52 -6.06 -3.33 1.51
C LEU A 52 -4.88 -2.67 0.81
N ALA A 53 -4.53 -1.43 1.11
CA ALA A 53 -3.38 -0.76 0.53
C ALA A 53 -2.06 -1.43 0.92
N LEU A 54 -1.93 -1.85 2.17
CA LEU A 54 -0.76 -2.61 2.64
C LEU A 54 -0.73 -4.01 2.03
N GLU A 55 -1.87 -4.70 1.91
CA GLU A 55 -1.99 -5.97 1.20
C GLU A 55 -1.51 -5.85 -0.25
N SER A 56 -2.01 -4.84 -0.98
CA SER A 56 -1.62 -4.62 -2.39
C SER A 56 -0.12 -4.43 -2.54
N ARG A 57 0.51 -3.69 -1.62
CA ARG A 57 1.96 -3.45 -1.61
C ARG A 57 2.75 -4.74 -1.39
N VAL A 58 2.35 -5.55 -0.42
CA VAL A 58 2.99 -6.84 -0.13
C VAL A 58 2.86 -7.80 -1.32
N LEU A 59 1.69 -7.87 -1.94
CA LEU A 59 1.45 -8.71 -3.11
C LEU A 59 2.22 -8.23 -4.34
N LEU A 60 2.33 -6.91 -4.53
CA LEU A 60 3.12 -6.32 -5.63
C LEU A 60 4.60 -6.64 -5.47
N GLU A 61 5.14 -6.53 -4.27
CA GLU A 61 6.52 -6.90 -3.96
C GLU A 61 6.76 -8.38 -4.24
N ALA A 62 5.85 -9.26 -3.80
CA ALA A 62 5.92 -10.70 -4.04
C ALA A 62 5.82 -11.09 -5.53
N ALA A 63 5.16 -10.26 -6.35
CA ALA A 63 5.10 -10.43 -7.80
C ALA A 63 6.36 -9.96 -8.52
N SER A 64 7.18 -9.14 -7.87
CA SER A 64 8.38 -8.53 -8.47
C SER A 64 9.41 -9.58 -8.92
N PRO A 65 10.27 -9.24 -9.89
CA PRO A 65 11.34 -10.14 -10.35
C PRO A 65 12.32 -10.57 -9.25
N TRP A 66 12.36 -9.87 -8.12
CA TRP A 66 13.20 -10.24 -6.98
C TRP A 66 12.73 -11.54 -6.32
N PHE A 67 11.42 -11.75 -6.21
CA PHE A 67 10.87 -12.87 -5.43
C PHE A 67 10.08 -13.87 -6.29
N ASN A 68 9.76 -13.52 -7.52
CA ASN A 68 8.94 -14.32 -8.42
C ASN A 68 9.79 -15.08 -9.44
N GLY A 69 10.25 -16.25 -9.07
CA GLY A 69 11.04 -17.13 -9.93
C GLY A 69 12.51 -16.72 -10.08
N ASN A 70 13.05 -15.97 -9.13
CA ASN A 70 14.44 -15.50 -9.19
C ASN A 70 15.43 -16.62 -8.88
N LYS A 71 16.23 -17.00 -9.88
CA LYS A 71 17.25 -18.06 -9.78
C LYS A 71 18.44 -17.68 -8.90
N TYR A 72 18.61 -16.41 -8.55
CA TYR A 72 19.65 -15.97 -7.62
C TYR A 72 19.57 -16.67 -6.26
N TYR A 73 18.36 -17.08 -5.87
CA TYR A 73 18.11 -17.76 -4.60
C TYR A 73 18.07 -19.29 -4.69
N VAL A 74 18.59 -19.89 -5.76
CA VAL A 74 18.51 -21.35 -5.98
C VAL A 74 19.16 -22.18 -4.87
N ASP A 75 20.21 -21.69 -4.25
CA ASP A 75 20.91 -22.37 -3.15
C ASP A 75 20.32 -22.06 -1.76
N PHE A 76 19.40 -21.10 -1.68
CA PHE A 76 18.76 -20.73 -0.42
C PHE A 76 17.57 -21.65 -0.11
N LYS A 77 17.88 -22.76 0.53
CA LYS A 77 16.92 -23.83 0.83
C LYS A 77 17.07 -24.37 2.24
N ARG A 78 16.03 -24.99 2.73
CA ARG A 78 15.97 -25.64 4.03
C ARG A 78 16.88 -26.86 4.06
N HIS A 79 17.73 -26.97 5.09
CA HIS A 79 18.68 -28.08 5.21
C HIS A 79 17.98 -29.42 5.51
N THR A 80 16.82 -29.39 6.16
CA THR A 80 16.10 -30.59 6.63
C THR A 80 15.40 -31.37 5.52
N ASP A 81 14.87 -30.65 4.52
CA ASP A 81 14.02 -31.23 3.46
C ASP A 81 14.31 -30.69 2.04
N GLY A 82 15.24 -29.74 1.91
CA GLY A 82 15.65 -29.17 0.64
C GLY A 82 14.66 -28.22 0.00
N VAL A 83 13.58 -27.84 0.70
CA VAL A 83 12.58 -26.90 0.19
C VAL A 83 13.19 -25.51 0.00
N HIS A 84 13.05 -24.94 -1.20
CA HIS A 84 13.50 -23.59 -1.49
C HIS A 84 12.67 -22.56 -0.74
N TYR A 85 13.32 -21.59 -0.11
CA TYR A 85 12.62 -20.50 0.58
C TYR A 85 11.94 -19.54 -0.39
N PHE A 86 12.44 -19.39 -1.61
CA PHE A 86 11.83 -18.61 -2.67
C PHE A 86 11.45 -19.51 -3.84
N ASN A 87 10.26 -19.28 -4.39
CA ASN A 87 9.81 -20.03 -5.57
C ASN A 87 10.76 -19.82 -6.74
N GLN A 88 11.19 -20.93 -7.35
CA GLN A 88 12.13 -20.93 -8.47
C GLN A 88 11.45 -20.82 -9.84
N THR A 89 10.14 -20.83 -9.89
CA THR A 89 9.35 -20.73 -11.13
C THR A 89 8.57 -19.42 -11.14
N TYR A 90 8.64 -18.70 -12.26
CA TYR A 90 7.85 -17.47 -12.44
C TYR A 90 6.34 -17.80 -12.47
N ASP A 91 5.57 -17.02 -11.71
CA ASP A 91 4.12 -17.11 -11.61
C ASP A 91 3.47 -15.77 -11.96
N ALA A 92 2.90 -15.67 -13.16
CA ALA A 92 2.20 -14.47 -13.63
C ALA A 92 0.95 -14.13 -12.79
N THR A 93 0.36 -15.11 -12.11
CA THR A 93 -0.85 -14.88 -11.30
C THR A 93 -0.61 -13.98 -10.09
N LYS A 94 0.63 -13.86 -9.63
CA LYS A 94 1.00 -12.94 -8.55
C LYS A 94 0.70 -11.48 -8.91
N TRP A 95 0.98 -11.06 -10.15
CA TRP A 95 0.63 -9.73 -10.66
C TRP A 95 -0.88 -9.50 -10.70
N ALA A 96 -1.63 -10.52 -11.15
CA ALA A 96 -3.09 -10.43 -11.19
C ALA A 96 -3.69 -10.28 -9.79
N LYS A 97 -3.15 -10.97 -8.77
CA LYS A 97 -3.58 -10.83 -7.37
C LYS A 97 -3.34 -9.41 -6.86
N ALA A 98 -2.14 -8.86 -7.06
CA ALA A 98 -1.82 -7.48 -6.66
C ALA A 98 -2.75 -6.46 -7.35
N ALA A 99 -2.95 -6.60 -8.67
CA ALA A 99 -3.85 -5.74 -9.43
C ALA A 99 -5.31 -5.82 -8.95
N ALA A 100 -5.78 -7.02 -8.59
CA ALA A 100 -7.14 -7.22 -8.09
C ALA A 100 -7.39 -6.46 -6.78
N VAL A 101 -6.45 -6.48 -5.85
CA VAL A 101 -6.58 -5.71 -4.58
C VAL A 101 -6.53 -4.21 -4.84
N CYS A 102 -5.62 -3.73 -5.69
CA CYS A 102 -5.60 -2.32 -6.10
C CYS A 102 -6.94 -1.90 -6.71
N LYS A 103 -7.49 -2.73 -7.60
CA LYS A 103 -8.80 -2.46 -8.22
C LYS A 103 -9.92 -2.38 -7.20
N ARG A 104 -9.95 -3.27 -6.21
CA ARG A 104 -10.94 -3.22 -5.12
C ARG A 104 -10.92 -1.87 -4.40
N ILE A 105 -9.73 -1.33 -4.09
CA ILE A 105 -9.59 -0.02 -3.44
C ILE A 105 -10.20 1.07 -4.32
N ILE A 106 -9.84 1.09 -5.62
CA ILE A 106 -10.35 2.06 -6.59
C ILE A 106 -11.88 1.97 -6.71
N ASP A 107 -12.41 0.74 -6.80
CA ASP A 107 -13.85 0.49 -6.96
C ASP A 107 -14.69 0.91 -5.74
N THR A 108 -14.07 1.13 -4.58
CA THR A 108 -14.79 1.69 -3.42
C THR A 108 -15.27 3.11 -3.66
N GLY A 109 -14.61 3.87 -4.56
CA GLY A 109 -14.87 5.29 -4.80
C GLY A 109 -14.64 6.20 -3.58
N LYS A 110 -13.96 5.69 -2.53
CA LYS A 110 -13.73 6.41 -1.27
C LYS A 110 -12.53 7.34 -1.30
N TYR A 111 -11.61 7.09 -2.24
CA TYR A 111 -10.36 7.81 -2.37
C TYR A 111 -10.27 8.48 -3.73
N ALA A 112 -9.72 9.67 -3.75
CA ALA A 112 -9.51 10.45 -4.97
C ALA A 112 -8.20 11.22 -4.85
N LEU A 113 -7.57 11.53 -5.98
CA LEU A 113 -6.42 12.42 -5.97
C LEU A 113 -6.83 13.77 -5.38
N TYR A 114 -6.01 14.26 -4.44
CA TYR A 114 -6.22 15.60 -3.88
C TYR A 114 -5.87 16.66 -4.91
N THR A 115 -6.78 17.58 -5.14
CA THR A 115 -6.59 18.66 -6.12
C THR A 115 -7.01 19.99 -5.53
N VAL A 116 -6.19 21.02 -5.76
CA VAL A 116 -6.52 22.41 -5.46
C VAL A 116 -6.97 23.08 -6.77
N PRO A 117 -8.13 23.70 -6.82
CA PRO A 117 -8.59 24.42 -8.02
C PRO A 117 -7.62 25.53 -8.42
N ALA A 118 -7.42 25.72 -9.72
CA ALA A 118 -6.65 26.84 -10.25
C ALA A 118 -7.33 28.18 -9.92
N ASP A 119 -6.53 29.19 -9.55
CA ASP A 119 -6.99 30.54 -9.27
C ASP A 119 -5.99 31.60 -9.82
N SER A 120 -6.18 32.88 -9.44
CA SER A 120 -5.30 33.95 -9.85
C SER A 120 -3.85 33.87 -9.38
N LYS A 121 -3.55 32.97 -8.45
CA LYS A 121 -2.19 32.71 -7.91
C LYS A 121 -1.51 31.55 -8.61
N THR A 122 -2.27 30.74 -9.36
CA THR A 122 -1.72 29.61 -10.09
C THR A 122 -0.77 30.11 -11.19
N PRO A 123 0.50 29.67 -11.21
CA PRO A 123 1.47 30.16 -12.18
C PRO A 123 1.13 29.70 -13.60
N THR A 124 1.60 30.45 -14.58
CA THR A 124 1.54 30.03 -15.99
C THR A 124 2.44 28.81 -16.20
N PHE A 125 1.91 27.79 -16.84
CA PHE A 125 2.66 26.57 -17.11
C PHE A 125 3.57 26.68 -18.32
N PRO A 126 4.71 25.94 -18.33
CA PRO A 126 5.53 25.83 -19.54
C PRO A 126 4.75 25.23 -20.72
N ALA A 127 5.15 25.57 -21.93
CA ALA A 127 4.46 25.16 -23.16
C ALA A 127 4.41 23.63 -23.40
N ASN A 128 5.30 22.88 -22.74
CA ASN A 128 5.34 21.41 -22.81
C ASN A 128 4.44 20.72 -21.77
N VAL A 129 3.71 21.48 -20.95
CA VAL A 129 2.74 20.93 -19.99
C VAL A 129 1.36 20.93 -20.62
N SER A 130 0.68 19.79 -20.61
CA SER A 130 -0.68 19.67 -21.12
C SER A 130 -1.65 20.48 -20.27
N THR A 131 -2.41 21.35 -20.91
CA THR A 131 -3.49 22.14 -20.29
C THR A 131 -4.86 21.51 -20.46
N ALA A 132 -4.94 20.27 -20.93
CA ALA A 132 -6.17 19.50 -20.91
C ALA A 132 -6.71 19.42 -19.47
N ASN A 133 -8.01 19.21 -19.33
CA ASN A 133 -8.60 19.06 -18.01
C ASN A 133 -7.98 17.85 -17.27
N PHE A 134 -7.81 17.99 -15.97
CA PHE A 134 -7.38 16.89 -15.12
C PHE A 134 -8.34 15.68 -15.25
N PRO A 135 -7.88 14.44 -15.35
CA PRO A 135 -6.49 13.97 -15.15
C PRO A 135 -5.59 13.94 -16.40
N ASP A 136 -6.05 14.31 -17.57
CA ASP A 136 -5.26 14.25 -18.82
C ASP A 136 -4.24 15.39 -18.96
N GLY A 137 -4.35 16.38 -18.09
CA GLY A 137 -3.45 17.52 -17.98
C GLY A 137 -3.67 18.31 -16.70
N VAL A 138 -3.19 19.54 -16.62
CA VAL A 138 -3.27 20.39 -15.43
C VAL A 138 -4.43 21.40 -15.51
N GLY A 139 -5.29 21.31 -16.54
CA GLY A 139 -6.40 22.24 -16.72
C GLY A 139 -7.39 22.17 -15.55
N GLY A 140 -7.68 23.34 -14.98
CA GLY A 140 -8.61 23.48 -13.86
C GLY A 140 -8.02 23.28 -12.47
N ILE A 141 -6.76 22.84 -12.34
CA ILE A 141 -6.10 22.65 -11.04
C ILE A 141 -4.81 23.46 -10.92
N ASP A 142 -4.36 23.66 -9.68
CA ASP A 142 -3.01 24.10 -9.34
C ASP A 142 -2.20 22.88 -8.92
N PRO A 143 -1.36 22.31 -9.80
CA PRO A 143 -0.65 21.07 -9.50
C PRO A 143 0.42 21.23 -8.42
N PHE A 144 1.00 22.43 -8.30
CA PHE A 144 1.98 22.70 -7.25
C PHE A 144 1.32 22.66 -5.88
N ARG A 145 0.23 23.41 -5.69
CA ARG A 145 -0.51 23.40 -4.41
C ARG A 145 -1.14 22.06 -4.14
N SER A 146 -1.69 21.38 -5.15
CA SER A 146 -2.25 20.03 -5.00
C SER A 146 -1.26 19.04 -4.42
N TYR A 147 0.02 19.14 -4.79
CA TYR A 147 1.07 18.30 -4.21
C TYR A 147 1.60 18.86 -2.89
N ASN A 148 1.92 20.16 -2.84
CA ASN A 148 2.58 20.79 -1.71
C ASN A 148 1.72 20.77 -0.43
N ASP A 149 0.45 21.11 -0.54
CA ASP A 149 -0.43 21.32 0.60
C ASP A 149 -0.70 20.02 1.38
N MET A 150 -0.62 18.87 0.70
CA MET A 150 -0.69 17.56 1.36
C MET A 150 0.44 17.31 2.36
N PHE A 151 1.64 17.87 2.10
CA PHE A 151 2.84 17.56 2.89
C PHE A 151 3.29 18.69 3.82
N THR A 152 2.85 19.91 3.57
CA THR A 152 3.27 21.08 4.36
C THR A 152 2.36 21.38 5.54
N GLY A 153 1.22 20.69 5.64
CA GLY A 153 0.23 20.93 6.69
C GLY A 153 -0.68 22.12 6.42
N GLU A 154 -0.65 22.71 5.23
CA GLU A 154 -1.61 23.74 4.79
C GLU A 154 -3.04 23.16 4.72
N GLU A 155 -3.15 21.87 4.41
CA GLU A 155 -4.42 21.14 4.46
C GLU A 155 -4.39 20.08 5.58
N SER A 156 -5.50 19.93 6.27
CA SER A 156 -5.66 18.87 7.27
C SER A 156 -5.59 17.50 6.62
N GLY A 157 -4.79 16.58 7.18
CA GLY A 157 -4.73 15.20 6.72
C GLY A 157 -6.10 14.50 6.69
N PHE A 158 -7.07 14.97 7.48
CA PHE A 158 -8.44 14.49 7.42
C PHE A 158 -9.16 14.88 6.11
N ASN A 159 -8.88 16.05 5.57
CA ASN A 159 -9.49 16.55 4.34
C ASN A 159 -8.80 16.06 3.08
N VAL A 160 -7.57 15.52 3.17
CA VAL A 160 -6.85 15.00 2.02
C VAL A 160 -7.45 13.67 1.57
N SER A 161 -8.15 13.69 0.44
CA SER A 161 -8.87 12.53 -0.12
C SER A 161 -7.98 11.36 -0.54
N GLU A 162 -6.67 11.57 -0.72
CA GLU A 162 -5.71 10.52 -1.02
C GLU A 162 -5.26 9.72 0.19
N PHE A 163 -5.36 10.29 1.40
CA PHE A 163 -4.86 9.62 2.60
C PHE A 163 -5.82 8.53 3.06
N MET A 164 -5.36 7.29 2.98
CA MET A 164 -6.07 6.12 3.53
C MET A 164 -5.85 5.98 5.03
N TRP A 165 -4.66 6.33 5.49
CA TRP A 165 -4.26 6.36 6.88
C TRP A 165 -3.01 7.22 7.04
N ALA A 166 -2.97 8.02 8.10
CA ALA A 166 -1.80 8.82 8.47
C ALA A 166 -1.51 8.64 9.95
N LYS A 167 -0.24 8.38 10.27
CA LYS A 167 0.25 8.42 11.65
C LYS A 167 0.99 9.73 11.84
N GLU A 168 0.45 10.59 12.68
CA GLU A 168 1.21 11.78 13.13
C GLU A 168 2.33 11.35 14.06
N ALA A 169 3.50 11.97 13.88
CA ALA A 169 4.53 11.92 14.89
C ALA A 169 4.05 12.76 16.08
N SER A 170 3.96 12.18 17.27
CA SER A 170 3.71 12.99 18.46
C SER A 170 4.97 13.82 18.75
N TRP A 171 4.79 15.10 18.94
CA TRP A 171 5.84 16.02 19.42
C TRP A 171 6.06 15.92 20.94
N ASP A 172 5.44 14.94 21.59
CA ASP A 172 5.59 14.67 23.02
C ASP A 172 6.90 13.93 23.31
N LEU A 173 8.00 14.50 22.83
CA LEU A 173 9.35 14.12 23.22
C LEU A 173 10.06 15.32 23.81
N VAL A 174 9.66 15.69 25.00
CA VAL A 174 10.60 16.24 26.00
C VAL A 174 10.12 15.83 27.38
#